data_b18b0030140509825120afed41853db3
#
_entry.id   b18b0030140509825120afed41853db3
#
_cell.length_a   1.000
_cell.length_b   1.000
_cell.length_c   1.000
_cell.angle_alpha   90.00
_cell.angle_beta   90.00
_cell.angle_gamma   90.00
#
_symmetry.space_group_name_H-M   'P 1'
#
loop_
_entity.id
_entity.type
_entity.pdbx_description
1 polymer ?
#
loop_
_entity_poly.entity_id
_entity_poly.type
_entity_poly.pdbx_seq_one_letter_code
_entity_poly.pdbx_strand_id
1 'polypeptide(L)'
;FNPLVREQRSGADFFYFDRGDMAHLAAEAFAGEVYDLVRAHGGGNMRLAVDKIMMVGLRALEAKGFEVFEGEELTEKARVIKGPDEIKAMRCASHACETAVRAMEEAARSGVPGGQMSEDDIWAVLHAENIRRGGEWIETRLLASGPRTNPWFQECGPRLVQNNEIVSFDTDLIGSYGICVDISRSWWIGDQAPRPDMIAAMQHAHEHIQSNMNMLAPGVSMRSLSENCHRLDDQYQAQKYGCLMHGVGLCDEWPLIAYPDHLVDGAFEYELEAGMVLCVEALVSPEGGDFSIKLEDQVLITEDGFENLTSYPFDPALMG
;
A
#
# COMPACT_ATOMS: atom_id res chain seq x y z
N PHE A 1 23.70 17.49 1.99
CA PHE A 1 23.40 18.30 3.20
C PHE A 1 22.09 19.02 3.02
N ASN A 2 21.14 18.84 3.94
CA ASN A 2 19.85 19.52 3.90
C ASN A 2 19.97 20.80 4.78
N PRO A 3 19.72 22.00 4.24
CA PRO A 3 19.84 23.25 5.00
C PRO A 3 18.82 23.39 6.14
N LEU A 4 17.79 22.56 6.17
CA LEU A 4 16.80 22.53 7.26
C LEU A 4 17.27 21.70 8.47
N VAL A 5 18.34 20.90 8.33
CA VAL A 5 18.92 20.10 9.41
C VAL A 5 19.86 20.97 10.22
N ARG A 6 19.52 21.22 11.49
CA ARG A 6 20.31 22.07 12.39
C ARG A 6 21.62 21.43 12.81
N GLU A 7 21.58 20.14 13.09
CA GLU A 7 22.73 19.36 13.56
C GLU A 7 22.63 17.94 13.04
N GLN A 8 23.74 17.39 12.57
CA GLN A 8 23.87 16.00 12.16
C GLN A 8 25.06 15.38 12.89
N ARG A 9 24.85 14.21 13.48
CA ARG A 9 25.90 13.41 14.12
C ARG A 9 26.09 12.12 13.36
N SER A 10 27.23 11.48 13.53
CA SER A 10 27.52 10.17 12.92
C SER A 10 26.64 9.05 13.45
N GLY A 11 26.08 9.25 14.64
CA GLY A 11 25.27 8.24 15.31
C GLY A 11 26.09 7.07 15.86
N ALA A 12 25.53 6.40 16.84
CA ALA A 12 26.03 5.11 17.32
C ALA A 12 25.02 4.04 16.90
N ASP A 13 25.42 3.16 16.01
CA ASP A 13 24.61 1.96 15.75
C ASP A 13 24.80 0.94 16.87
N PHE A 14 23.75 0.21 17.20
CA PHE A 14 23.76 -0.81 18.25
C PHE A 14 23.20 -2.14 17.77
N PHE A 15 23.32 -2.42 16.47
CA PHE A 15 22.99 -3.72 15.90
C PHE A 15 23.97 -4.79 16.41
N TYR A 16 23.42 -5.92 16.79
CA TYR A 16 24.24 -7.04 17.26
C TYR A 16 25.21 -7.53 16.19
N PHE A 17 24.81 -7.47 14.91
CA PHE A 17 25.67 -7.83 13.79
C PHE A 17 26.98 -7.03 13.78
N ASP A 18 26.92 -5.72 14.04
CA ASP A 18 28.07 -4.82 13.98
C ASP A 18 28.83 -4.71 15.31
N ARG A 19 28.15 -4.94 16.44
CA ARG A 19 28.69 -4.67 17.79
C ARG A 19 28.85 -5.92 18.64
N GLY A 20 28.28 -7.06 18.25
CA GLY A 20 28.34 -8.28 19.03
C GLY A 20 27.90 -8.07 20.48
N ASP A 21 28.60 -8.70 21.40
CA ASP A 21 28.29 -8.61 22.85
C ASP A 21 28.42 -7.20 23.42
N MET A 22 28.98 -6.25 22.67
CA MET A 22 29.15 -4.85 23.06
C MET A 22 27.98 -3.95 22.59
N ALA A 23 26.93 -4.52 22.00
CA ALA A 23 25.77 -3.76 21.50
C ALA A 23 25.12 -2.88 22.58
N HIS A 24 25.13 -3.32 23.84
CA HIS A 24 24.61 -2.55 24.97
C HIS A 24 25.39 -1.25 25.23
N LEU A 25 26.71 -1.24 25.09
CA LEU A 25 27.53 -0.03 25.22
C LEU A 25 27.30 0.94 24.08
N ALA A 26 27.09 0.42 22.87
CA ALA A 26 26.74 1.25 21.72
C ALA A 26 25.35 1.87 21.90
N ALA A 27 24.39 1.15 22.47
CA ALA A 27 23.06 1.68 22.80
C ALA A 27 23.12 2.76 23.90
N GLU A 28 24.00 2.61 24.90
CA GLU A 28 24.25 3.65 25.90
C GLU A 28 24.84 4.93 25.27
N ALA A 29 25.77 4.78 24.33
CA ALA A 29 26.33 5.89 23.58
C ALA A 29 25.26 6.61 22.73
N PHE A 30 24.43 5.85 22.02
CA PHE A 30 23.28 6.37 21.29
C PHE A 30 22.33 7.16 22.21
N ALA A 31 21.92 6.59 23.32
CA ALA A 31 21.08 7.28 24.31
C ALA A 31 21.72 8.55 24.85
N GLY A 32 23.06 8.58 24.99
CA GLY A 32 23.82 9.76 25.33
C GLY A 32 23.72 10.86 24.28
N GLU A 33 23.87 10.51 23.02
CA GLU A 33 23.71 11.47 21.90
C GLU A 33 22.29 12.04 21.83
N VAL A 34 21.26 11.19 21.96
CA VAL A 34 19.85 11.62 22.02
C VAL A 34 19.61 12.57 23.18
N TYR A 35 20.17 12.24 24.37
CA TYR A 35 20.06 13.10 25.54
C TYR A 35 20.67 14.48 25.30
N ASP A 36 21.86 14.54 24.72
CA ASP A 36 22.54 15.80 24.43
C ASP A 36 21.74 16.66 23.42
N LEU A 37 21.16 16.03 22.35
CA LEU A 37 20.33 16.71 21.37
C LEU A 37 19.04 17.25 21.99
N VAL A 38 18.36 16.47 22.82
CA VAL A 38 17.15 16.92 23.52
C VAL A 38 17.45 18.06 24.49
N ARG A 39 18.59 18.01 25.18
CA ARG A 39 19.04 19.11 26.07
C ARG A 39 19.36 20.37 25.27
N ALA A 40 20.01 20.24 24.13
CA ALA A 40 20.42 21.37 23.30
C ALA A 40 19.22 22.03 22.57
N HIS A 41 18.26 21.26 22.11
CA HIS A 41 17.20 21.70 21.21
C HIS A 41 15.77 21.54 21.74
N GLY A 42 15.53 20.63 22.67
CA GLY A 42 14.21 20.28 23.22
C GLY A 42 13.84 20.95 24.53
N GLY A 43 14.64 21.92 25.03
CA GLY A 43 14.37 22.63 26.28
C GLY A 43 14.38 21.77 27.53
N GLY A 44 14.95 20.55 27.48
CA GLY A 44 15.02 19.62 28.60
C GLY A 44 13.75 18.78 28.85
N ASN A 45 12.80 18.77 27.90
CA ASN A 45 11.68 17.84 27.92
C ASN A 45 12.21 16.41 27.72
N MET A 46 11.98 15.53 28.72
CA MET A 46 12.46 14.15 28.70
C MET A 46 11.45 13.14 28.14
N ARG A 47 10.33 13.61 27.60
CA ARG A 47 9.37 12.75 26.90
C ARG A 47 9.83 12.55 25.44
N LEU A 48 9.85 11.31 25.00
CA LEU A 48 10.31 10.93 23.68
C LEU A 48 9.30 9.96 23.05
N ALA A 49 8.75 10.31 21.89
CA ALA A 49 7.96 9.41 21.06
C ALA A 49 8.91 8.68 20.10
N VAL A 50 8.81 7.36 20.03
CA VAL A 50 9.67 6.50 19.20
C VAL A 50 8.77 5.56 18.41
N ASP A 51 8.88 5.59 17.10
CA ASP A 51 8.12 4.71 16.22
C ASP A 51 8.63 3.26 16.33
N LYS A 52 9.89 3.01 15.97
CA LYS A 52 10.49 1.67 16.04
C LYS A 52 11.90 1.74 16.58
N ILE A 53 12.21 0.88 17.56
CA ILE A 53 13.54 0.76 18.14
C ILE A 53 13.77 -0.65 18.64
N MET A 54 15.00 -1.13 18.56
CA MET A 54 15.39 -2.38 19.22
C MET A 54 15.36 -2.25 20.74
N MET A 55 15.00 -3.31 21.43
CA MET A 55 14.86 -3.36 22.88
C MET A 55 16.08 -2.83 23.66
N VAL A 56 17.29 -3.08 23.16
CA VAL A 56 18.52 -2.60 23.80
C VAL A 56 18.62 -1.08 23.76
N GLY A 57 18.20 -0.46 22.66
CA GLY A 57 18.14 1.00 22.53
C GLY A 57 17.04 1.61 23.39
N LEU A 58 15.86 1.02 23.44
CA LEU A 58 14.76 1.45 24.31
C LEU A 58 15.21 1.49 25.77
N ARG A 59 15.81 0.39 26.25
CA ARG A 59 16.29 0.30 27.65
C ARG A 59 17.38 1.32 27.95
N ALA A 60 18.25 1.62 26.98
CA ALA A 60 19.29 2.64 27.14
C ALA A 60 18.69 4.06 27.24
N LEU A 61 17.64 4.37 26.45
CA LEU A 61 16.90 5.63 26.57
C LEU A 61 16.22 5.76 27.93
N GLU A 62 15.51 4.74 28.38
CA GLU A 62 14.88 4.70 29.71
C GLU A 62 15.90 4.88 30.86
N ALA A 63 17.02 4.17 30.76
CA ALA A 63 18.11 4.28 31.72
C ALA A 63 18.75 5.68 31.77
N LYS A 64 18.68 6.42 30.65
CA LYS A 64 19.12 7.82 30.53
C LYS A 64 18.12 8.80 31.12
N GLY A 65 16.93 8.34 31.49
CA GLY A 65 15.87 9.13 32.14
C GLY A 65 14.79 9.62 31.19
N PHE A 66 14.72 9.11 29.97
CA PHE A 66 13.62 9.39 29.08
C PHE A 66 12.36 8.62 29.49
N GLU A 67 11.22 9.30 29.42
CA GLU A 67 9.90 8.68 29.39
C GLU A 67 9.57 8.42 27.91
N VAL A 68 9.60 7.15 27.51
CA VAL A 68 9.44 6.75 26.10
C VAL A 68 8.00 6.34 25.84
N PHE A 69 7.42 6.90 24.78
CA PHE A 69 6.06 6.65 24.31
C PHE A 69 6.09 6.03 22.93
N GLU A 70 5.01 5.32 22.58
CA GLU A 70 4.75 4.87 21.22
C GLU A 70 4.65 6.07 20.30
N GLY A 71 5.39 6.07 19.20
CA GLY A 71 5.48 7.19 18.25
C GLY A 71 4.74 6.96 16.94
N GLU A 72 4.28 5.74 16.66
CA GLU A 72 3.64 5.39 15.39
C GLU A 72 2.39 6.23 15.13
N GLU A 73 1.51 6.40 16.12
CA GLU A 73 0.33 7.27 15.99
C GLU A 73 0.70 8.69 15.57
N LEU A 74 1.78 9.23 16.13
CA LEU A 74 2.22 10.59 15.85
C LEU A 74 2.73 10.72 14.41
N THR A 75 3.52 9.76 13.96
CA THR A 75 4.09 9.76 12.60
C THR A 75 3.02 9.50 11.55
N GLU A 76 2.09 8.57 11.79
CA GLU A 76 0.95 8.30 10.91
C GLU A 76 0.09 9.57 10.74
N LYS A 77 -0.31 10.21 11.83
CA LYS A 77 -1.12 11.44 11.77
C LYS A 77 -0.38 12.64 11.18
N ALA A 78 0.94 12.70 11.33
CA ALA A 78 1.74 13.79 10.77
C ALA A 78 1.85 13.74 9.24
N ARG A 79 1.74 12.56 8.62
CA ARG A 79 1.89 12.37 7.18
C ARG A 79 0.57 12.17 6.42
N VAL A 80 -0.56 12.09 7.13
CA VAL A 80 -1.87 11.79 6.52
C VAL A 80 -2.33 12.87 5.53
N ILE A 81 -2.08 14.14 5.82
CA ILE A 81 -2.40 15.27 4.95
C ILE A 81 -1.18 15.60 4.08
N LYS A 82 -1.29 15.31 2.80
CA LYS A 82 -0.20 15.51 1.84
C LYS A 82 -0.13 16.97 1.40
N GLY A 83 1.09 17.52 1.45
CA GLY A 83 1.37 18.86 0.95
C GLY A 83 1.39 18.92 -0.59
N PRO A 84 1.36 20.15 -1.17
CA PRO A 84 1.31 20.31 -2.64
C PRO A 84 2.48 19.66 -3.40
N ASP A 85 3.66 19.60 -2.81
CA ASP A 85 4.82 18.97 -3.45
C ASP A 85 4.79 17.45 -3.31
N GLU A 86 4.24 16.91 -2.22
CA GLU A 86 3.98 15.47 -2.08
C GLU A 86 2.94 15.00 -3.10
N ILE A 87 1.84 15.74 -3.28
CA ILE A 87 0.81 15.44 -4.29
C ILE A 87 1.41 15.42 -5.71
N LYS A 88 2.32 16.36 -6.04
CA LYS A 88 3.04 16.33 -7.32
C LYS A 88 3.93 15.09 -7.45
N ALA A 89 4.64 14.73 -6.39
CA ALA A 89 5.47 13.53 -6.36
C ALA A 89 4.60 12.27 -6.55
N MET A 90 3.45 12.19 -5.87
CA MET A 90 2.48 11.09 -6.02
C MET A 90 1.98 10.97 -7.46
N ARG A 91 1.61 12.06 -8.12
CA ARG A 91 1.21 12.04 -9.53
C ARG A 91 2.33 11.54 -10.46
N CYS A 92 3.58 11.95 -10.21
CA CYS A 92 4.73 11.45 -10.96
C CYS A 92 4.95 9.95 -10.74
N ALA A 93 4.87 9.50 -9.48
CA ALA A 93 5.03 8.10 -9.12
C ALA A 93 3.91 7.22 -9.73
N SER A 94 2.64 7.67 -9.64
CA SER A 94 1.49 6.99 -10.25
C SER A 94 1.66 6.83 -11.76
N HIS A 95 2.07 7.90 -12.46
CA HIS A 95 2.32 7.83 -13.91
C HIS A 95 3.47 6.85 -14.26
N ALA A 96 4.54 6.84 -13.46
CA ALA A 96 5.64 5.89 -13.63
C ALA A 96 5.20 4.44 -13.38
N CYS A 97 4.42 4.22 -12.33
CA CYS A 97 3.84 2.91 -11.98
C CYS A 97 2.92 2.42 -13.13
N GLU A 98 1.95 3.22 -13.57
CA GLU A 98 1.05 2.84 -14.67
C GLU A 98 1.81 2.53 -15.98
N THR A 99 2.92 3.23 -16.23
CA THR A 99 3.77 2.92 -17.37
C THR A 99 4.47 1.58 -17.20
N ALA A 100 4.90 1.24 -15.98
CA ALA A 100 5.50 -0.05 -15.66
C ALA A 100 4.46 -1.19 -15.74
N VAL A 101 3.25 -0.96 -15.24
CA VAL A 101 2.11 -1.88 -15.34
C VAL A 101 1.75 -2.14 -16.80
N ARG A 102 1.75 -1.12 -17.65
CA ARG A 102 1.52 -1.29 -19.09
C ARG A 102 2.55 -2.21 -19.74
N ALA A 103 3.82 -2.01 -19.43
CA ALA A 103 4.89 -2.88 -19.94
C ALA A 103 4.75 -4.32 -19.42
N MET A 104 4.32 -4.49 -18.18
CA MET A 104 4.02 -5.79 -17.59
C MET A 104 2.84 -6.47 -18.32
N GLU A 105 1.75 -5.76 -18.59
CA GLU A 105 0.61 -6.27 -19.35
C GLU A 105 1.01 -6.67 -20.77
N GLU A 106 1.75 -5.81 -21.48
CA GLU A 106 2.24 -6.09 -22.83
C GLU A 106 3.13 -7.36 -22.88
N ALA A 107 4.00 -7.52 -21.88
CA ALA A 107 4.82 -8.71 -21.75
C ALA A 107 3.97 -9.96 -21.51
N ALA A 108 2.99 -9.90 -20.60
CA ALA A 108 2.08 -11.02 -20.33
C ALA A 108 1.29 -11.40 -21.60
N ARG A 109 0.67 -10.44 -22.27
CA ARG A 109 -0.15 -10.69 -23.48
C ARG A 109 0.66 -11.23 -24.66
N SER A 110 1.94 -10.88 -24.77
CA SER A 110 2.81 -11.38 -25.85
C SER A 110 3.48 -12.71 -25.51
N GLY A 111 3.85 -12.92 -24.25
CA GLY A 111 4.65 -14.09 -23.81
C GLY A 111 3.82 -15.31 -23.44
N VAL A 112 2.67 -15.11 -22.81
CA VAL A 112 1.83 -16.22 -22.33
C VAL A 112 1.32 -17.12 -23.49
N PRO A 113 0.85 -16.61 -24.62
CA PRO A 113 0.40 -17.47 -25.72
C PRO A 113 1.50 -18.39 -26.27
N GLY A 114 2.77 -18.05 -26.06
CA GLY A 114 3.92 -18.89 -26.38
C GLY A 114 4.22 -19.98 -25.36
N GLY A 115 3.52 -19.99 -24.22
CA GLY A 115 3.64 -21.00 -23.16
C GLY A 115 4.96 -20.97 -22.38
N GLN A 116 5.66 -19.83 -22.34
CA GLN A 116 7.01 -19.73 -21.75
C GLN A 116 7.14 -18.62 -20.69
N MET A 117 6.03 -18.02 -20.25
CA MET A 117 6.05 -16.92 -19.29
C MET A 117 5.50 -17.37 -17.94
N SER A 118 6.30 -17.26 -16.91
CA SER A 118 5.89 -17.50 -15.53
C SER A 118 5.36 -16.24 -14.87
N GLU A 119 4.73 -16.40 -13.72
CA GLU A 119 4.32 -15.27 -12.87
C GLU A 119 5.54 -14.43 -12.47
N ASP A 120 6.68 -15.08 -12.14
CA ASP A 120 7.93 -14.39 -11.83
C ASP A 120 8.45 -13.55 -13.01
N ASP A 121 8.36 -14.08 -14.25
CA ASP A 121 8.78 -13.34 -15.44
C ASP A 121 7.94 -12.08 -15.67
N ILE A 122 6.62 -12.19 -15.46
CA ILE A 122 5.70 -11.05 -15.57
C ILE A 122 6.01 -10.00 -14.52
N TRP A 123 6.16 -10.42 -13.26
CA TRP A 123 6.47 -9.52 -12.14
C TRP A 123 7.82 -8.83 -12.28
N ALA A 124 8.82 -9.54 -12.79
CA ALA A 124 10.15 -8.98 -13.04
C ALA A 124 10.12 -7.78 -14.00
N VAL A 125 9.17 -7.73 -14.94
CA VAL A 125 8.99 -6.57 -15.83
C VAL A 125 8.60 -5.34 -15.03
N LEU A 126 7.65 -5.46 -14.09
CA LEU A 126 7.23 -4.34 -13.23
C LEU A 126 8.42 -3.77 -12.44
N HIS A 127 9.22 -4.64 -11.81
CA HIS A 127 10.43 -4.24 -11.08
C HIS A 127 11.43 -3.50 -11.97
N ALA A 128 11.75 -4.07 -13.13
CA ALA A 128 12.70 -3.46 -14.05
C ALA A 128 12.24 -2.08 -14.54
N GLU A 129 10.95 -1.96 -14.85
CA GLU A 129 10.37 -0.70 -15.34
C GLU A 129 10.24 0.35 -14.23
N ASN A 130 9.95 -0.05 -12.98
CA ASN A 130 9.98 0.84 -11.82
C ASN A 130 11.36 1.45 -11.62
N ILE A 131 12.40 0.60 -11.57
CA ILE A 131 13.80 1.05 -11.40
C ILE A 131 14.23 1.98 -12.55
N ARG A 132 13.87 1.68 -13.80
CA ARG A 132 14.19 2.54 -14.95
C ARG A 132 13.61 3.94 -14.86
N ARG A 133 12.52 4.11 -14.11
CA ARG A 133 11.81 5.39 -13.90
C ARG A 133 12.14 6.07 -12.58
N GLY A 134 13.19 5.62 -11.90
CA GLY A 134 13.66 6.20 -10.64
C GLY A 134 12.91 5.73 -9.41
N GLY A 135 12.17 4.62 -9.54
CA GLY A 135 11.58 3.93 -8.40
C GLY A 135 12.61 3.11 -7.65
N GLU A 136 12.21 2.63 -6.49
CA GLU A 136 13.11 1.94 -5.56
C GLU A 136 12.82 0.44 -5.54
N TRP A 137 11.90 -0.02 -4.71
CA TRP A 137 11.58 -1.43 -4.52
C TRP A 137 10.06 -1.64 -4.48
N ILE A 138 9.62 -2.88 -4.42
CA ILE A 138 8.22 -3.25 -4.31
C ILE A 138 8.08 -4.07 -3.04
N GLU A 139 7.14 -3.69 -2.16
CA GLU A 139 7.01 -4.28 -0.82
C GLU A 139 6.62 -5.75 -0.86
N THR A 140 5.80 -6.11 -1.83
CA THR A 140 5.28 -7.46 -2.02
C THR A 140 5.64 -8.01 -3.38
N ARG A 141 5.16 -9.19 -3.71
CA ARG A 141 5.17 -9.78 -5.04
C ARG A 141 3.79 -10.32 -5.40
N LEU A 142 2.76 -9.54 -5.06
CA LEU A 142 1.37 -9.94 -5.21
C LEU A 142 0.96 -10.00 -6.69
N LEU A 143 1.24 -11.12 -7.30
CA LEU A 143 0.75 -11.51 -8.62
C LEU A 143 0.46 -13.00 -8.62
N ALA A 144 -0.73 -13.36 -9.05
CA ALA A 144 -1.14 -14.75 -9.21
C ALA A 144 -1.92 -14.94 -10.51
N SER A 145 -1.94 -16.17 -11.01
CA SER A 145 -2.62 -16.52 -12.26
C SER A 145 -3.56 -17.72 -12.10
N GLY A 146 -4.64 -17.72 -12.86
CA GLY A 146 -5.64 -18.77 -12.88
C GLY A 146 -6.15 -19.15 -11.49
N PRO A 147 -6.17 -20.44 -11.13
CA PRO A 147 -6.70 -20.87 -9.84
C PRO A 147 -5.89 -20.40 -8.62
N ARG A 148 -4.65 -19.90 -8.81
CA ARG A 148 -3.88 -19.32 -7.70
C ARG A 148 -4.35 -17.93 -7.29
N THR A 149 -5.20 -17.27 -8.07
CA THR A 149 -5.80 -16.00 -7.67
C THR A 149 -6.80 -16.16 -6.52
N ASN A 150 -7.30 -17.36 -6.25
CA ASN A 150 -8.21 -17.67 -5.15
C ASN A 150 -7.68 -18.86 -4.31
N PRO A 151 -7.38 -18.70 -3.02
CA PRO A 151 -7.49 -17.46 -2.24
C PRO A 151 -6.44 -16.43 -2.62
N TRP A 152 -6.77 -15.14 -2.45
CA TRP A 152 -5.85 -14.02 -2.66
C TRP A 152 -4.64 -14.07 -1.68
N PHE A 153 -3.70 -13.16 -1.81
CA PHE A 153 -2.41 -13.10 -1.10
C PHE A 153 -1.40 -14.19 -1.52
N GLN A 154 -1.43 -14.57 -2.80
CA GLN A 154 -0.40 -15.43 -3.38
C GLN A 154 0.67 -14.57 -4.05
N GLU A 155 1.90 -14.67 -3.57
CA GLU A 155 3.04 -14.07 -4.28
C GLU A 155 3.33 -14.80 -5.58
N CYS A 156 3.91 -14.10 -6.56
CA CYS A 156 4.34 -14.69 -7.83
C CYS A 156 5.34 -15.82 -7.61
N GLY A 157 5.37 -16.74 -8.54
CA GLY A 157 6.22 -17.92 -8.51
C GLY A 157 6.56 -18.45 -9.90
N PRO A 158 7.24 -19.61 -9.98
CA PRO A 158 7.68 -20.20 -11.25
C PRO A 158 6.55 -20.86 -12.04
N ARG A 159 5.27 -20.69 -11.63
CA ARG A 159 4.14 -21.23 -12.38
C ARG A 159 4.06 -20.57 -13.74
N LEU A 160 4.04 -21.38 -14.80
CA LEU A 160 3.77 -20.89 -16.14
C LEU A 160 2.31 -20.51 -16.28
N VAL A 161 2.06 -19.25 -16.65
CA VAL A 161 0.71 -18.74 -16.90
C VAL A 161 0.14 -19.41 -18.14
N GLN A 162 -1.10 -19.88 -18.05
CA GLN A 162 -1.75 -20.56 -19.16
C GLN A 162 -2.55 -19.60 -20.01
N ASN A 163 -2.70 -19.91 -21.28
CA ASN A 163 -3.62 -19.16 -22.15
C ASN A 163 -5.07 -19.35 -21.65
N ASN A 164 -5.86 -18.30 -21.69
CA ASN A 164 -7.24 -18.24 -21.19
C ASN A 164 -7.33 -18.36 -19.65
N GLU A 165 -6.50 -17.61 -18.96
CA GLU A 165 -6.53 -17.45 -17.49
C GLU A 165 -6.61 -15.99 -17.09
N ILE A 166 -7.12 -15.75 -15.86
CA ILE A 166 -7.00 -14.46 -15.17
C ILE A 166 -5.57 -14.33 -14.64
N VAL A 167 -5.02 -13.15 -14.74
CA VAL A 167 -3.84 -12.68 -13.99
C VAL A 167 -4.29 -11.48 -13.16
N SER A 168 -4.16 -11.59 -11.84
CA SER A 168 -4.45 -10.50 -10.91
C SER A 168 -3.19 -10.10 -10.18
N PHE A 169 -3.03 -8.80 -9.92
CA PHE A 169 -1.87 -8.26 -9.22
C PHE A 169 -2.24 -7.07 -8.35
N ASP A 170 -1.34 -6.76 -7.43
CA ASP A 170 -1.35 -5.65 -6.50
C ASP A 170 0.05 -5.05 -6.42
N THR A 171 0.20 -3.72 -6.48
CA THR A 171 1.55 -3.20 -6.74
C THR A 171 2.37 -2.92 -5.51
N ASP A 172 1.84 -2.37 -4.43
CA ASP A 172 2.61 -1.95 -3.25
C ASP A 172 3.99 -1.35 -3.63
N LEU A 173 4.03 -0.52 -4.66
CA LEU A 173 5.25 -0.18 -5.39
C LEU A 173 5.82 1.13 -4.86
N ILE A 174 7.05 1.09 -4.33
CA ILE A 174 7.78 2.31 -3.98
C ILE A 174 8.42 2.89 -5.24
N GLY A 175 7.75 3.91 -5.74
CA GLY A 175 8.10 4.59 -6.98
C GLY A 175 9.10 5.73 -6.80
N SER A 176 9.13 6.62 -7.77
CA SER A 176 9.96 7.82 -7.75
C SER A 176 9.68 8.67 -6.51
N TYR A 177 10.73 9.23 -5.93
CA TYR A 177 10.70 10.05 -4.70
C TYR A 177 10.38 9.28 -3.42
N GLY A 178 10.43 7.95 -3.43
CA GLY A 178 10.08 7.11 -2.29
C GLY A 178 8.58 7.10 -1.98
N ILE A 179 7.75 7.38 -2.97
CA ILE A 179 6.29 7.40 -2.84
C ILE A 179 5.72 6.03 -3.19
N CYS A 180 4.88 5.51 -2.32
CA CYS A 180 4.10 4.30 -2.57
C CYS A 180 3.00 4.59 -3.60
N VAL A 181 2.87 3.68 -4.55
CA VAL A 181 1.75 3.64 -5.50
C VAL A 181 1.14 2.26 -5.43
N ASP A 182 -0.13 2.26 -5.05
CA ASP A 182 -0.88 1.05 -4.94
C ASP A 182 -2.04 1.03 -5.93
N ILE A 183 -1.99 0.03 -6.80
CA ILE A 183 -2.96 -0.18 -7.86
C ILE A 183 -3.10 -1.67 -8.14
N SER A 184 -4.33 -2.14 -8.12
CA SER A 184 -4.62 -3.52 -8.48
C SER A 184 -5.46 -3.60 -9.75
N ARG A 185 -5.13 -4.56 -10.60
CA ARG A 185 -5.91 -4.92 -11.77
C ARG A 185 -5.96 -6.43 -11.96
N SER A 186 -6.99 -6.86 -12.65
CA SER A 186 -7.14 -8.24 -13.12
C SER A 186 -7.26 -8.23 -14.64
N TRP A 187 -6.50 -9.07 -15.31
CA TRP A 187 -6.46 -9.20 -16.77
C TRP A 187 -6.88 -10.59 -17.21
N TRP A 188 -7.61 -10.67 -18.29
CA TRP A 188 -7.81 -11.91 -19.03
C TRP A 188 -6.70 -12.08 -20.07
N ILE A 189 -5.91 -13.11 -19.96
CA ILE A 189 -4.83 -13.39 -20.90
C ILE A 189 -5.23 -14.57 -21.78
N GLY A 190 -5.74 -14.27 -22.98
CA GLY A 190 -6.15 -15.32 -23.90
C GLY A 190 -6.96 -14.82 -25.09
N ASP A 191 -7.28 -15.74 -26.00
CA ASP A 191 -8.02 -15.51 -27.24
C ASP A 191 -9.48 -15.97 -27.16
N GLN A 192 -9.84 -16.75 -26.15
CA GLN A 192 -11.23 -17.13 -25.90
C GLN A 192 -11.90 -16.11 -24.97
N ALA A 193 -13.21 -16.02 -25.04
CA ALA A 193 -13.97 -15.16 -24.13
C ALA A 193 -13.88 -15.68 -22.67
N PRO A 194 -13.74 -14.79 -21.68
CA PRO A 194 -13.83 -15.17 -20.27
C PRO A 194 -15.21 -15.77 -19.96
N ARG A 195 -15.30 -16.55 -18.89
CA ARG A 195 -16.56 -17.10 -18.43
C ARG A 195 -17.52 -15.98 -17.95
N PRO A 196 -18.85 -16.17 -18.08
CA PRO A 196 -19.82 -15.16 -17.63
C PRO A 196 -19.71 -14.82 -16.12
N ASP A 197 -19.33 -15.77 -15.28
CA ASP A 197 -19.13 -15.56 -13.84
C ASP A 197 -17.90 -14.66 -13.56
N MET A 198 -16.85 -14.74 -14.35
CA MET A 198 -15.68 -13.86 -14.28
C MET A 198 -16.03 -12.42 -14.69
N ILE A 199 -16.81 -12.27 -15.77
CA ILE A 199 -17.32 -10.98 -16.21
C ILE A 199 -18.21 -10.35 -15.15
N ALA A 200 -19.14 -11.13 -14.58
CA ALA A 200 -20.02 -10.64 -13.52
C ALA A 200 -19.23 -10.21 -12.27
N ALA A 201 -18.22 -10.98 -11.88
CA ALA A 201 -17.35 -10.64 -10.76
C ALA A 201 -16.54 -9.35 -11.02
N MET A 202 -16.03 -9.17 -12.22
CA MET A 202 -15.30 -7.95 -12.62
C MET A 202 -16.20 -6.72 -12.61
N GLN A 203 -17.41 -6.82 -13.16
CA GLN A 203 -18.38 -5.73 -13.14
C GLN A 203 -18.79 -5.38 -11.71
N HIS A 204 -18.97 -6.38 -10.84
CA HIS A 204 -19.29 -6.19 -9.43
C HIS A 204 -18.14 -5.52 -8.66
N ALA A 205 -16.89 -5.95 -8.88
CA ALA A 205 -15.72 -5.33 -8.29
C ALA A 205 -15.57 -3.86 -8.74
N HIS A 206 -15.78 -3.59 -10.03
CA HIS A 206 -15.76 -2.24 -10.57
C HIS A 206 -16.85 -1.37 -9.95
N GLU A 207 -18.10 -1.85 -9.89
CA GLU A 207 -19.19 -1.14 -9.24
C GLU A 207 -18.89 -0.85 -7.76
N HIS A 208 -18.27 -1.82 -7.07
CA HIS A 208 -17.89 -1.67 -5.68
C HIS A 208 -16.92 -0.50 -5.47
N ILE A 209 -15.80 -0.46 -6.18
CA ILE A 209 -14.83 0.64 -6.03
C ILE A 209 -15.40 1.98 -6.49
N GLN A 210 -16.16 2.04 -7.59
CA GLN A 210 -16.76 3.28 -8.08
C GLN A 210 -17.80 3.82 -7.09
N SER A 211 -18.66 2.97 -6.54
CA SER A 211 -19.67 3.37 -5.55
C SER A 211 -19.02 3.88 -4.27
N ASN A 212 -17.96 3.22 -3.80
CA ASN A 212 -17.22 3.63 -2.61
C ASN A 212 -16.46 4.95 -2.83
N MET A 213 -15.81 5.13 -3.99
CA MET A 213 -15.17 6.41 -4.34
C MET A 213 -16.17 7.58 -4.37
N ASN A 214 -17.38 7.36 -4.88
CA ASN A 214 -18.42 8.40 -4.96
C ASN A 214 -18.91 8.91 -3.59
N MET A 215 -18.56 8.24 -2.49
CA MET A 215 -18.85 8.71 -1.13
C MET A 215 -17.77 9.63 -0.56
N LEU A 216 -16.62 9.75 -1.24
CA LEU A 216 -15.45 10.46 -0.72
C LEU A 216 -15.60 11.97 -0.86
N ALA A 217 -15.56 12.66 0.26
CA ALA A 217 -15.51 14.12 0.34
C ALA A 217 -14.97 14.56 1.72
N PRO A 218 -14.42 15.76 1.86
CA PRO A 218 -14.07 16.31 3.17
C PRO A 218 -15.27 16.32 4.12
N GLY A 219 -15.04 15.99 5.39
CA GLY A 219 -16.07 15.93 6.43
C GLY A 219 -16.90 14.63 6.46
N VAL A 220 -16.69 13.71 5.52
CA VAL A 220 -17.32 12.38 5.60
C VAL A 220 -16.59 11.55 6.66
N SER A 221 -17.34 11.02 7.63
CA SER A 221 -16.74 10.18 8.66
C SER A 221 -16.31 8.80 8.13
N MET A 222 -15.20 8.29 8.62
CA MET A 222 -14.69 6.96 8.27
C MET A 222 -15.69 5.87 8.66
N ARG A 223 -16.40 6.04 9.78
CA ARG A 223 -17.49 5.17 10.18
C ARG A 223 -18.61 5.16 9.15
N SER A 224 -19.01 6.32 8.64
CA SER A 224 -20.06 6.42 7.61
C SER A 224 -19.64 5.73 6.31
N LEU A 225 -18.37 5.82 5.92
CA LEU A 225 -17.85 5.09 4.76
C LEU A 225 -17.97 3.58 4.96
N SER A 226 -17.60 3.08 6.14
CA SER A 226 -17.77 1.66 6.49
C SER A 226 -19.23 1.22 6.45
N GLU A 227 -20.12 1.92 7.18
CA GLU A 227 -21.52 1.54 7.36
C GLU A 227 -22.36 1.63 6.07
N ASN A 228 -21.99 2.52 5.14
CA ASN A 228 -22.73 2.77 3.89
C ASN A 228 -21.99 2.28 2.63
N CYS A 229 -20.92 1.52 2.77
CA CYS A 229 -20.17 1.00 1.64
C CYS A 229 -21.05 0.15 0.71
N HIS A 230 -20.68 0.09 -0.55
CA HIS A 230 -21.33 -0.83 -1.48
C HIS A 230 -21.20 -2.27 -0.98
N ARG A 231 -22.32 -2.94 -0.81
CA ARG A 231 -22.34 -4.31 -0.30
C ARG A 231 -21.96 -5.30 -1.40
N LEU A 232 -20.99 -6.16 -1.10
CA LEU A 232 -20.70 -7.30 -1.96
C LEU A 232 -21.87 -8.31 -1.91
N ASP A 233 -22.13 -8.98 -3.03
CA ASP A 233 -23.08 -10.08 -3.10
C ASP A 233 -22.74 -11.21 -2.13
N ASP A 234 -23.74 -11.95 -1.67
CA ASP A 234 -23.58 -13.00 -0.66
C ASP A 234 -22.51 -14.03 -1.04
N GLN A 235 -22.42 -14.38 -2.31
CA GLN A 235 -21.43 -15.34 -2.84
C GLN A 235 -19.97 -14.86 -2.72
N TYR A 236 -19.71 -13.56 -2.48
CA TYR A 236 -18.40 -12.96 -2.36
C TYR A 236 -18.01 -12.58 -0.92
N GLN A 237 -18.97 -12.66 0.02
CA GLN A 237 -18.75 -12.22 1.41
C GLN A 237 -17.69 -13.02 2.16
N ALA A 238 -17.62 -14.34 1.91
CA ALA A 238 -16.74 -15.23 2.67
C ALA A 238 -15.25 -14.98 2.40
N GLN A 239 -14.91 -14.42 1.24
CA GLN A 239 -13.52 -14.20 0.79
C GLN A 239 -13.26 -12.74 0.40
N LYS A 240 -14.06 -11.78 0.92
CA LYS A 240 -13.81 -10.36 0.71
C LYS A 240 -12.47 -9.92 1.30
N TYR A 241 -11.97 -8.80 0.84
CA TYR A 241 -10.72 -8.24 1.32
C TYR A 241 -10.79 -7.81 2.81
N GLY A 242 -9.64 -7.53 3.40
CA GLY A 242 -9.56 -7.15 4.81
C GLY A 242 -10.07 -5.75 5.11
N CYS A 243 -10.00 -4.85 4.13
CA CYS A 243 -10.48 -3.48 4.26
C CYS A 243 -11.20 -3.01 3.00
N LEU A 244 -11.86 -1.86 3.11
CA LEU A 244 -12.49 -1.14 1.99
C LEU A 244 -11.54 -0.14 1.37
N MET A 245 -10.77 0.52 2.23
CA MET A 245 -9.85 1.59 1.87
C MET A 245 -8.75 1.69 2.93
N HIS A 246 -7.58 2.14 2.52
CA HIS A 246 -6.51 2.51 3.43
C HIS A 246 -5.78 3.77 2.96
N GLY A 247 -5.04 4.42 3.85
CA GLY A 247 -4.18 5.53 3.50
C GLY A 247 -2.95 5.08 2.74
N VAL A 248 -2.38 5.96 1.93
CA VAL A 248 -1.15 5.69 1.19
C VAL A 248 -0.30 6.97 1.09
N GLY A 249 1.01 6.79 1.12
CA GLY A 249 1.96 7.89 1.01
C GLY A 249 3.38 7.38 0.83
N LEU A 250 4.15 7.17 1.91
CA LEU A 250 5.48 6.56 1.86
C LEU A 250 5.42 5.03 1.88
N CYS A 251 4.32 4.49 2.30
CA CYS A 251 3.93 3.08 2.34
C CYS A 251 2.41 3.05 2.41
N ASP A 252 1.81 1.91 2.69
CA ASP A 252 0.45 1.84 3.20
C ASP A 252 0.40 2.51 4.57
N GLU A 253 -0.53 3.43 4.73
CA GLU A 253 -0.59 4.33 5.87
C GLU A 253 -1.96 4.33 6.53
N TRP A 254 -2.03 4.90 7.73
CA TRP A 254 -3.30 5.25 8.34
C TRP A 254 -4.10 6.23 7.46
N PRO A 255 -5.44 6.12 7.37
CA PRO A 255 -6.33 5.22 8.10
C PRO A 255 -6.56 3.89 7.40
N LEU A 256 -7.10 2.90 8.12
CA LEU A 256 -7.74 1.73 7.55
C LEU A 256 -9.26 1.82 7.74
N ILE A 257 -10.02 1.78 6.66
CA ILE A 257 -11.49 1.79 6.67
C ILE A 257 -11.98 0.37 6.41
N ALA A 258 -12.50 -0.26 7.47
CA ALA A 258 -12.93 -1.65 7.44
C ALA A 258 -14.34 -1.82 6.87
N TYR A 259 -14.68 -3.04 6.45
CA TYR A 259 -16.06 -3.44 6.26
C TYR A 259 -16.87 -3.39 7.57
N PRO A 260 -18.22 -3.23 7.52
CA PRO A 260 -19.02 -3.04 8.73
C PRO A 260 -18.89 -4.17 9.77
N ASP A 261 -18.70 -5.40 9.32
CA ASP A 261 -18.53 -6.59 10.17
C ASP A 261 -17.11 -6.71 10.78
N HIS A 262 -16.17 -5.92 10.30
CA HIS A 262 -14.81 -5.80 10.84
C HIS A 262 -14.57 -4.46 11.55
N LEU A 263 -15.58 -3.61 11.64
CA LEU A 263 -15.47 -2.30 12.29
C LEU A 263 -15.24 -2.47 13.79
N VAL A 264 -14.19 -1.83 14.29
CA VAL A 264 -13.85 -1.78 15.71
C VAL A 264 -14.23 -0.41 16.26
N ASP A 265 -15.15 -0.37 17.22
CA ASP A 265 -15.58 0.88 17.83
C ASP A 265 -14.40 1.64 18.45
N GLY A 266 -14.30 2.91 18.14
CA GLY A 266 -13.24 3.81 18.63
C GLY A 266 -11.93 3.75 17.84
N ALA A 267 -11.75 2.82 16.89
CA ALA A 267 -10.51 2.70 16.16
C ALA A 267 -10.29 3.85 15.15
N PHE A 268 -11.32 4.21 14.38
CA PHE A 268 -11.22 5.19 13.29
C PHE A 268 -12.41 6.17 13.33
N GLU A 269 -12.56 6.89 14.45
CA GLU A 269 -13.61 7.91 14.66
C GLU A 269 -13.13 9.28 14.17
N TYR A 270 -12.79 9.36 12.88
CA TYR A 270 -12.28 10.55 12.23
C TYR A 270 -13.10 10.89 10.98
N GLU A 271 -12.93 12.09 10.48
CA GLU A 271 -13.49 12.54 9.22
C GLU A 271 -12.39 12.65 8.16
N LEU A 272 -12.77 12.52 6.89
CA LEU A 272 -11.85 12.78 5.79
C LEU A 272 -11.54 14.27 5.71
N GLU A 273 -10.29 14.60 5.40
CA GLU A 273 -9.81 15.95 5.19
C GLU A 273 -9.18 16.08 3.80
N ALA A 274 -9.28 17.28 3.21
CA ALA A 274 -8.59 17.57 1.96
C ALA A 274 -7.08 17.38 2.10
N GLY A 275 -6.46 16.74 1.12
CA GLY A 275 -5.04 16.34 1.16
C GLY A 275 -4.79 14.91 1.64
N MET A 276 -5.80 14.22 2.17
CA MET A 276 -5.70 12.77 2.39
C MET A 276 -5.63 12.04 1.05
N VAL A 277 -4.85 10.96 0.98
CA VAL A 277 -4.81 10.05 -0.15
C VAL A 277 -5.14 8.65 0.34
N LEU A 278 -6.10 8.01 -0.35
CA LEU A 278 -6.63 6.70 0.00
C LEU A 278 -6.53 5.77 -1.20
N CYS A 279 -6.24 4.51 -0.96
CA CYS A 279 -6.51 3.41 -1.88
C CYS A 279 -7.94 2.91 -1.65
N VAL A 280 -8.70 2.74 -2.72
CA VAL A 280 -10.08 2.22 -2.69
C VAL A 280 -10.10 0.92 -3.45
N GLU A 281 -10.42 -0.17 -2.75
CA GLU A 281 -10.14 -1.50 -3.25
C GLU A 281 -11.30 -2.47 -3.14
N ALA A 282 -11.23 -3.53 -3.94
CA ALA A 282 -12.18 -4.63 -3.94
C ALA A 282 -11.49 -5.95 -4.24
N LEU A 283 -11.84 -6.96 -3.47
CA LEU A 283 -11.57 -8.36 -3.79
C LEU A 283 -12.90 -9.08 -3.96
N VAL A 284 -13.15 -9.56 -5.17
CA VAL A 284 -14.36 -10.32 -5.51
C VAL A 284 -13.95 -11.74 -5.87
N SER A 285 -14.21 -12.66 -4.92
CA SER A 285 -13.80 -14.05 -5.00
C SER A 285 -15.02 -14.94 -4.68
N PRO A 286 -15.50 -15.75 -5.63
CA PRO A 286 -16.55 -16.71 -5.32
C PRO A 286 -16.06 -17.73 -4.28
N GLU A 287 -16.88 -18.01 -3.26
CA GLU A 287 -16.54 -19.02 -2.26
C GLU A 287 -16.32 -20.40 -2.92
N GLY A 288 -15.14 -20.99 -2.69
CA GLY A 288 -14.77 -22.26 -3.31
C GLY A 288 -14.53 -22.17 -4.84
N GLY A 289 -14.47 -20.95 -5.38
CA GLY A 289 -14.19 -20.71 -6.80
C GLY A 289 -12.70 -20.86 -7.14
N ASP A 290 -12.42 -20.76 -8.43
CA ASP A 290 -11.11 -20.96 -9.03
C ASP A 290 -10.50 -19.66 -9.59
N PHE A 291 -11.03 -18.50 -9.16
CA PHE A 291 -10.49 -17.19 -9.54
C PHE A 291 -10.83 -16.10 -8.51
N SER A 292 -10.10 -15.02 -8.55
CA SER A 292 -10.40 -13.76 -7.86
C SER A 292 -10.19 -12.58 -8.79
N ILE A 293 -11.01 -11.56 -8.62
CA ILE A 293 -10.83 -10.23 -9.20
C ILE A 293 -10.35 -9.30 -8.09
N LYS A 294 -9.18 -8.69 -8.25
CA LYS A 294 -8.66 -7.64 -7.36
C LYS A 294 -8.57 -6.35 -8.15
N LEU A 295 -9.22 -5.31 -7.67
CA LEU A 295 -9.19 -3.96 -8.24
C LEU A 295 -8.89 -2.94 -7.16
N GLU A 296 -8.16 -1.90 -7.53
CA GLU A 296 -7.78 -0.81 -6.63
C GLU A 296 -7.41 0.44 -7.41
N ASP A 297 -7.84 1.59 -6.90
CA ASP A 297 -7.45 2.90 -7.38
C ASP A 297 -7.03 3.80 -6.22
N GLN A 298 -6.02 4.64 -6.46
CA GLN A 298 -5.48 5.60 -5.51
C GLN A 298 -6.12 6.98 -5.70
N VAL A 299 -6.69 7.54 -4.64
CA VAL A 299 -7.59 8.69 -4.71
C VAL A 299 -7.15 9.80 -3.75
N LEU A 300 -7.05 11.03 -4.25
CA LEU A 300 -6.82 12.24 -3.45
C LEU A 300 -8.15 12.87 -3.03
N ILE A 301 -8.32 13.15 -1.74
CA ILE A 301 -9.43 13.97 -1.25
C ILE A 301 -9.14 15.43 -1.55
N THR A 302 -10.02 16.08 -2.29
CA THR A 302 -9.93 17.50 -2.67
C THR A 302 -10.80 18.38 -1.76
N GLU A 303 -10.78 19.69 -1.93
CA GLU A 303 -11.61 20.61 -1.15
C GLU A 303 -13.13 20.40 -1.30
N ASP A 304 -13.56 19.81 -2.43
CA ASP A 304 -14.97 19.68 -2.81
C ASP A 304 -15.39 18.27 -3.26
N GLY A 305 -14.52 17.27 -3.03
CA GLY A 305 -14.78 15.89 -3.42
C GLY A 305 -13.51 15.05 -3.46
N PHE A 306 -13.26 14.39 -4.57
CA PHE A 306 -12.05 13.58 -4.77
C PHE A 306 -11.53 13.66 -6.22
N GLU A 307 -10.27 13.29 -6.38
CA GLU A 307 -9.60 13.10 -7.66
C GLU A 307 -8.96 11.71 -7.69
N ASN A 308 -9.30 10.89 -8.68
CA ASN A 308 -8.59 9.62 -8.91
C ASN A 308 -7.20 9.91 -9.50
N LEU A 309 -6.15 9.51 -8.80
CA LEU A 309 -4.75 9.68 -9.22
C LEU A 309 -4.28 8.57 -10.17
N THR A 310 -5.02 7.48 -10.26
CA THR A 310 -4.73 6.32 -11.11
C THR A 310 -5.72 6.28 -12.26
N SER A 311 -5.21 6.05 -13.47
CA SER A 311 -5.99 6.07 -14.71
C SER A 311 -5.80 4.80 -15.56
N TYR A 312 -5.10 3.79 -15.01
CA TYR A 312 -4.86 2.55 -15.72
C TYR A 312 -6.20 1.83 -16.03
N PRO A 313 -6.45 1.46 -17.29
CA PRO A 313 -7.75 0.94 -17.68
C PRO A 313 -8.05 -0.44 -17.06
N PHE A 314 -9.34 -0.71 -16.90
CA PHE A 314 -9.84 -2.05 -16.60
C PHE A 314 -9.84 -2.90 -17.87
N ASP A 315 -9.65 -4.21 -17.72
CA ASP A 315 -9.59 -5.13 -18.86
C ASP A 315 -10.93 -5.21 -19.60
N PRO A 316 -10.99 -4.80 -20.88
CA PRO A 316 -12.25 -4.77 -21.62
C PRO A 316 -12.85 -6.17 -21.85
N ALA A 317 -12.04 -7.23 -21.86
CA ALA A 317 -12.57 -8.59 -22.01
C ALA A 317 -13.32 -9.05 -20.76
N LEU A 318 -12.86 -8.62 -19.56
CA LEU A 318 -13.53 -8.91 -18.29
C LEU A 318 -14.69 -7.94 -18.02
N MET A 319 -14.69 -6.76 -18.61
CA MET A 319 -15.81 -5.81 -18.47
C MET A 319 -17.03 -6.20 -19.32
N GLY A 320 -16.87 -6.97 -20.38
CA GLY A 320 -17.93 -7.50 -21.24
C GLY A 320 -18.27 -6.65 -22.46
#